data_518e3a0bc5e2e66f9e74d855bf5c815a
#
_entry.id   518e3a0bc5e2e66f9e74d855bf5c815a
#
_cell.length_a   1.000
_cell.length_b   1.000
_cell.length_c   1.000
_cell.angle_alpha   90.00
_cell.angle_beta   90.00
_cell.angle_gamma   90.00
#
_symmetry.space_group_name_H-M   'P 1'
#
loop_
_entity.id
_entity.type
_entity.pdbx_description
1 polymer ?
#
loop_
_entity_poly.entity_id
_entity_poly.type
_entity_poly.pdbx_seq_one_letter_code
_entity_poly.pdbx_strand_id
1 'polypeptide(L)'
;MMGRQGGDQSQLFYLFNLERRIPADHLLRRVNPIVTRVLADLREKLAPFYSDIGRPSIDPELMIRMLIVGYCYGIRSERRLCEEVELHLAYRWFCRLDLDDQVPDHSTFSVNRHGRFRDSDILRHVFEAVVRACMDAGLIKGEGFAVDASVIEADASRYHGKAPDEIDWSAPERQTRAVAEFLSSFEDEGPDTDRKLPKVISPVDPCSAWTAKANKRVQFGYGLNYLIDTGHAVIIDVEATPARTYDEVAATRTMIDRTEKTFGLKPKRLTADTAYGTGKVLAWLLGKNITPYIPVWEWYERTDGMFPRAAFTYDAECNVYICPNGHPLRTSGTVHDGRVRNYLSQPGDCRACELKARCTRAPFRKIARDINEEARDYARSLTGTPEFERSSNERKKVEMRFAHLKVQHRFERMRLRGLCGARDEFHLAAIVQNLKTLANRLWRPPPNMVVAYSA
;
A
#
# COMPACT_ATOMS: atom_id res chain seq x y z
N MET A 1 -29.13 14.86 -40.95
CA MET A 1 -29.04 16.34 -41.11
C MET A 1 -27.86 16.82 -40.30
N MET A 2 -26.88 17.51 -40.83
CA MET A 2 -25.77 18.10 -40.07
C MET A 2 -26.30 19.28 -39.24
N GLY A 3 -26.03 19.26 -37.93
CA GLY A 3 -26.29 20.41 -37.07
C GLY A 3 -25.32 21.56 -37.39
N ARG A 4 -25.75 22.79 -37.16
CA ARG A 4 -24.89 23.99 -37.22
C ARG A 4 -24.79 24.56 -35.81
N GLN A 5 -23.59 24.99 -35.40
CA GLN A 5 -23.44 25.81 -34.21
C GLN A 5 -24.11 27.16 -34.42
N GLY A 6 -24.86 27.65 -33.43
CA GLY A 6 -25.27 29.06 -33.37
C GLY A 6 -24.05 29.96 -33.24
N GLY A 7 -24.21 31.23 -33.49
CA GLY A 7 -23.15 32.23 -33.38
C GLY A 7 -22.57 32.39 -31.99
N ASP A 8 -21.71 33.38 -31.82
CA ASP A 8 -21.05 33.77 -30.58
C ASP A 8 -22.01 34.13 -29.43
N GLN A 9 -21.49 34.44 -28.28
CA GLN A 9 -22.26 34.85 -27.09
C GLN A 9 -23.20 36.01 -27.45
N SER A 10 -24.50 35.72 -27.43
CA SER A 10 -25.53 36.70 -27.86
C SER A 10 -26.16 37.46 -26.68
N GLN A 11 -25.96 37.02 -25.46
CA GLN A 11 -26.53 37.63 -24.24
C GLN A 11 -25.44 38.26 -23.40
N LEU A 12 -25.71 39.50 -22.95
CA LEU A 12 -24.85 40.22 -22.01
C LEU A 12 -25.01 39.72 -20.56
N PHE A 13 -26.21 39.25 -20.20
CA PHE A 13 -26.54 38.77 -18.86
C PHE A 13 -27.13 37.38 -18.94
N TYR A 14 -26.66 36.53 -18.06
CA TYR A 14 -27.18 35.18 -17.88
C TYR A 14 -27.66 34.99 -16.44
N LEU A 15 -28.85 34.41 -16.28
CA LEU A 15 -29.26 33.90 -14.97
C LEU A 15 -28.54 32.57 -14.76
N PHE A 16 -27.41 32.61 -14.07
CA PHE A 16 -26.52 31.45 -13.85
C PHE A 16 -26.61 30.97 -12.40
N ASN A 17 -26.70 29.65 -12.23
CA ASN A 17 -26.59 29.03 -10.93
C ASN A 17 -25.69 27.78 -11.07
N LEU A 18 -24.53 27.81 -10.39
CA LEU A 18 -23.50 26.78 -10.47
C LEU A 18 -24.06 25.42 -10.03
N GLU A 19 -24.86 25.39 -8.94
CA GLU A 19 -25.51 24.18 -8.43
C GLU A 19 -26.41 23.50 -9.48
N ARG A 20 -27.19 24.26 -10.23
CA ARG A 20 -28.09 23.74 -11.28
C ARG A 20 -27.35 23.28 -12.53
N ARG A 21 -26.10 23.77 -12.73
CA ARG A 21 -25.32 23.47 -13.95
C ARG A 21 -24.65 22.11 -13.89
N ILE A 22 -24.32 21.62 -12.68
CA ILE A 22 -23.67 20.33 -12.53
C ILE A 22 -24.67 19.20 -12.70
N PRO A 23 -24.42 18.17 -13.55
CA PRO A 23 -25.32 17.03 -13.73
C PRO A 23 -25.60 16.28 -12.42
N ALA A 24 -26.82 15.79 -12.25
CA ALA A 24 -27.23 15.12 -11.00
C ALA A 24 -26.45 13.82 -10.73
N ASP A 25 -25.99 13.14 -11.79
CA ASP A 25 -25.23 11.89 -11.75
C ASP A 25 -23.69 12.11 -11.69
N HIS A 26 -23.24 13.36 -11.70
CA HIS A 26 -21.82 13.67 -11.68
C HIS A 26 -21.14 13.10 -10.43
N LEU A 27 -19.95 12.49 -10.58
CA LEU A 27 -19.21 11.84 -9.49
C LEU A 27 -19.05 12.76 -8.26
N LEU A 28 -18.66 14.03 -8.49
CA LEU A 28 -18.44 14.97 -7.39
C LEU A 28 -19.71 15.28 -6.60
N ARG A 29 -20.93 15.20 -7.20
CA ARG A 29 -22.18 15.30 -6.44
C ARG A 29 -22.34 14.17 -5.45
N ARG A 30 -22.01 12.96 -5.88
CA ARG A 30 -22.10 11.77 -5.02
C ARG A 30 -21.06 11.78 -3.89
N VAL A 31 -19.89 12.31 -4.17
CA VAL A 31 -18.80 12.41 -3.21
C VAL A 31 -18.95 13.59 -2.24
N ASN A 32 -19.55 14.71 -2.68
CA ASN A 32 -19.61 15.96 -1.90
C ASN A 32 -20.24 15.81 -0.50
N PRO A 33 -21.40 15.13 -0.30
CA PRO A 33 -21.99 14.97 1.03
C PRO A 33 -21.09 14.20 1.98
N ILE A 34 -20.37 13.19 1.45
CA ILE A 34 -19.43 12.36 2.22
C ILE A 34 -18.24 13.21 2.66
N VAL A 35 -17.63 13.94 1.71
CA VAL A 35 -16.48 14.81 1.99
C VAL A 35 -16.83 15.92 2.98
N THR A 36 -18.00 16.55 2.84
CA THR A 36 -18.47 17.56 3.79
C THR A 36 -18.55 17.02 5.23
N ARG A 37 -19.06 15.80 5.41
CA ARG A 37 -19.14 15.16 6.73
C ARG A 37 -17.75 14.77 7.25
N VAL A 38 -16.90 14.20 6.41
CA VAL A 38 -15.54 13.75 6.76
C VAL A 38 -14.64 14.91 7.16
N LEU A 39 -14.82 16.08 6.57
CA LEU A 39 -14.02 17.27 6.84
C LEU A 39 -14.62 18.19 7.92
N ALA A 40 -15.67 17.77 8.63
CA ALA A 40 -16.39 18.62 9.57
C ALA A 40 -15.50 19.10 10.74
N ASP A 41 -14.57 18.26 11.22
CA ASP A 41 -13.65 18.55 12.32
C ASP A 41 -12.25 19.03 11.86
N LEU A 42 -12.08 19.22 10.55
CA LEU A 42 -10.78 19.56 9.95
C LEU A 42 -10.14 20.82 10.53
N ARG A 43 -10.96 21.86 10.75
CA ARG A 43 -10.47 23.15 11.27
C ARG A 43 -9.96 23.01 12.70
N GLU A 44 -10.67 22.27 13.54
CA GLU A 44 -10.27 21.97 14.91
C GLU A 44 -8.94 21.21 14.95
N LYS A 45 -8.80 20.18 14.12
CA LYS A 45 -7.57 19.39 14.02
C LYS A 45 -6.36 20.19 13.53
N LEU A 46 -6.57 21.15 12.66
CA LEU A 46 -5.49 21.97 12.10
C LEU A 46 -5.20 23.22 12.90
N ALA A 47 -6.08 23.65 13.81
CA ALA A 47 -5.89 24.87 14.60
C ALA A 47 -4.48 25.01 15.23
N PRO A 48 -3.88 23.95 15.84
CA PRO A 48 -2.54 24.05 16.43
C PRO A 48 -1.41 24.42 15.45
N PHE A 49 -1.64 24.20 14.14
CA PHE A 49 -0.66 24.46 13.08
C PHE A 49 -0.84 25.82 12.39
N TYR A 50 -1.81 26.61 12.85
CA TYR A 50 -2.10 27.93 12.31
C TYR A 50 -1.86 29.00 13.36
N SER A 51 -1.34 30.15 12.94
CA SER A 51 -1.17 31.34 13.80
C SER A 51 -2.45 32.15 13.83
N ASP A 52 -2.75 32.74 14.98
CA ASP A 52 -3.88 33.67 15.15
C ASP A 52 -3.61 35.06 14.58
N ILE A 53 -2.37 35.34 14.20
CA ILE A 53 -1.91 36.65 13.68
C ILE A 53 -1.29 36.47 12.28
N GLY A 54 -1.44 37.50 11.44
CA GLY A 54 -0.88 37.57 10.09
C GLY A 54 -1.94 37.47 8.98
N ARG A 55 -1.48 37.42 7.72
CA ARG A 55 -2.37 37.28 6.55
C ARG A 55 -3.06 35.91 6.58
N PRO A 56 -4.39 35.85 6.34
CA PRO A 56 -5.10 34.57 6.20
C PRO A 56 -4.45 33.69 5.16
N SER A 57 -4.25 32.44 5.54
CA SER A 57 -3.74 31.39 4.65
C SER A 57 -4.89 30.79 3.81
N ILE A 58 -4.55 29.91 2.86
CA ILE A 58 -5.54 29.13 2.12
C ILE A 58 -6.39 28.32 3.10
N ASP A 59 -7.71 28.28 2.87
CA ASP A 59 -8.61 27.44 3.65
C ASP A 59 -8.21 25.97 3.53
N PRO A 60 -7.98 25.27 4.65
CA PRO A 60 -7.58 23.87 4.60
C PRO A 60 -8.64 22.95 3.98
N GLU A 61 -9.93 23.26 4.12
CA GLU A 61 -10.99 22.48 3.46
C GLU A 61 -10.90 22.64 1.93
N LEU A 62 -10.68 23.87 1.45
CA LEU A 62 -10.45 24.12 0.02
C LEU A 62 -9.27 23.30 -0.50
N MET A 63 -8.15 23.29 0.21
CA MET A 63 -6.96 22.53 -0.20
C MET A 63 -7.24 21.05 -0.31
N ILE A 64 -7.90 20.45 0.68
CA ILE A 64 -8.21 18.99 0.63
C ILE A 64 -9.20 18.70 -0.48
N ARG A 65 -10.21 19.54 -0.71
CA ARG A 65 -11.15 19.38 -1.82
C ARG A 65 -10.44 19.46 -3.18
N MET A 66 -9.53 20.40 -3.36
CA MET A 66 -8.70 20.47 -4.56
C MET A 66 -7.84 19.21 -4.75
N LEU A 67 -7.19 18.71 -3.69
CA LEU A 67 -6.42 17.47 -3.73
C LEU A 67 -7.30 16.26 -4.10
N ILE A 68 -8.49 16.16 -3.54
CA ILE A 68 -9.47 15.10 -3.90
C ILE A 68 -9.82 15.18 -5.40
N VAL A 69 -10.08 16.38 -5.95
CA VAL A 69 -10.29 16.57 -7.39
C VAL A 69 -9.08 16.08 -8.17
N GLY A 70 -7.89 16.52 -7.79
CA GLY A 70 -6.65 16.14 -8.46
C GLY A 70 -6.46 14.62 -8.54
N TYR A 71 -6.65 13.93 -7.42
CA TYR A 71 -6.51 12.46 -7.37
C TYR A 71 -7.69 11.73 -8.02
N CYS A 72 -8.91 12.28 -8.00
CA CYS A 72 -10.06 11.68 -8.70
C CYS A 72 -9.87 11.64 -10.21
N TYR A 73 -9.28 12.69 -10.77
CA TYR A 73 -9.19 12.90 -12.23
C TYR A 73 -7.76 12.77 -12.78
N GLY A 74 -6.80 12.36 -11.95
CA GLY A 74 -5.41 12.15 -12.37
C GLY A 74 -4.66 13.43 -12.67
N ILE A 75 -5.08 14.56 -12.09
CA ILE A 75 -4.40 15.86 -12.19
C ILE A 75 -3.39 15.96 -11.06
N ARG A 76 -2.15 15.52 -11.33
CA ARG A 76 -1.11 15.35 -10.31
C ARG A 76 -0.19 16.57 -10.16
N SER A 77 -0.17 17.50 -11.13
CA SER A 77 0.57 18.76 -11.07
C SER A 77 -0.24 19.80 -10.32
N GLU A 78 0.32 20.41 -9.29
CA GLU A 78 -0.35 21.45 -8.48
C GLU A 78 -0.68 22.68 -9.32
N ARG A 79 0.23 23.09 -10.22
CA ARG A 79 -0.04 24.18 -11.17
C ARG A 79 -1.26 23.86 -12.01
N ARG A 80 -1.25 22.70 -12.68
CA ARG A 80 -2.38 22.29 -13.50
C ARG A 80 -3.66 22.12 -12.70
N LEU A 81 -3.57 21.64 -11.45
CA LEU A 81 -4.74 21.53 -10.58
C LEU A 81 -5.39 22.88 -10.30
N CYS A 82 -4.60 23.90 -10.00
CA CYS A 82 -5.11 25.26 -9.81
C CYS A 82 -5.75 25.80 -11.08
N GLU A 83 -5.09 25.64 -12.24
CA GLU A 83 -5.62 26.03 -13.56
C GLU A 83 -6.94 25.31 -13.89
N GLU A 84 -7.02 24.01 -13.68
CA GLU A 84 -8.24 23.22 -13.95
C GLU A 84 -9.39 23.60 -13.00
N VAL A 85 -9.10 23.86 -11.72
CA VAL A 85 -10.11 24.35 -10.77
C VAL A 85 -10.61 25.74 -11.14
N GLU A 86 -9.74 26.61 -11.68
CA GLU A 86 -10.12 27.92 -12.18
C GLU A 86 -11.15 27.83 -13.31
N LEU A 87 -10.98 26.89 -14.24
CA LEU A 87 -11.74 26.84 -15.48
C LEU A 87 -12.91 25.85 -15.46
N HIS A 88 -12.91 24.85 -14.58
CA HIS A 88 -13.88 23.77 -14.61
C HIS A 88 -14.99 23.96 -13.56
N LEU A 89 -16.22 24.22 -14.03
CA LEU A 89 -17.37 24.53 -13.19
C LEU A 89 -17.66 23.48 -12.11
N ALA A 90 -17.56 22.19 -12.41
CA ALA A 90 -17.80 21.15 -11.42
C ALA A 90 -16.71 21.08 -10.33
N TYR A 91 -15.47 21.47 -10.66
CA TYR A 91 -14.37 21.53 -9.69
C TYR A 91 -14.54 22.73 -8.77
N ARG A 92 -14.87 23.91 -9.33
CA ARG A 92 -15.22 25.10 -8.56
C ARG A 92 -16.35 24.81 -7.57
N TRP A 93 -17.45 24.26 -8.08
CA TRP A 93 -18.60 23.87 -7.26
C TRP A 93 -18.21 22.92 -6.12
N PHE A 94 -17.45 21.87 -6.40
CA PHE A 94 -17.00 20.92 -5.38
C PHE A 94 -16.06 21.55 -4.37
N CYS A 95 -15.24 22.50 -4.79
CA CYS A 95 -14.32 23.27 -3.96
C CYS A 95 -15.00 24.42 -3.21
N ARG A 96 -16.35 24.60 -3.38
CA ARG A 96 -17.13 25.69 -2.77
C ARG A 96 -16.66 27.08 -3.19
N LEU A 97 -16.19 27.21 -4.41
CA LEU A 97 -15.82 28.47 -5.04
C LEU A 97 -16.94 28.93 -5.98
N ASP A 98 -17.35 30.21 -5.86
CA ASP A 98 -18.21 30.86 -6.85
C ASP A 98 -17.39 31.30 -8.07
N LEU A 99 -18.04 31.81 -9.10
CA LEU A 99 -17.39 32.22 -10.37
C LEU A 99 -16.31 33.27 -10.17
N ASP A 100 -16.56 34.24 -9.26
CA ASP A 100 -15.65 35.35 -8.99
C ASP A 100 -14.61 35.06 -7.88
N ASP A 101 -14.72 33.91 -7.19
CA ASP A 101 -13.77 33.53 -6.14
C ASP A 101 -12.41 33.19 -6.73
N GLN A 102 -11.35 33.64 -6.05
CA GLN A 102 -9.99 33.37 -6.48
C GLN A 102 -9.54 31.95 -6.12
N VAL A 103 -9.02 31.23 -7.08
CA VAL A 103 -8.30 29.97 -6.85
C VAL A 103 -6.90 30.29 -6.32
N PRO A 104 -6.39 29.54 -5.33
CA PRO A 104 -5.05 29.75 -4.80
C PRO A 104 -3.98 29.63 -5.88
N ASP A 105 -2.96 30.50 -5.82
CA ASP A 105 -1.75 30.34 -6.63
C ASP A 105 -1.03 29.04 -6.28
N HIS A 106 -0.52 28.34 -7.30
CA HIS A 106 0.11 27.03 -7.16
C HIS A 106 1.33 27.04 -6.23
N SER A 107 2.09 28.14 -6.14
CA SER A 107 3.24 28.24 -5.24
C SER A 107 2.79 28.32 -3.78
N THR A 108 1.77 29.11 -3.48
CA THR A 108 1.16 29.21 -2.15
C THR A 108 0.50 27.89 -1.76
N PHE A 109 -0.17 27.20 -2.71
CA PHE A 109 -0.74 25.87 -2.50
C PHE A 109 0.35 24.87 -2.13
N SER A 110 1.46 24.84 -2.87
CA SER A 110 2.60 23.96 -2.63
C SER A 110 3.23 24.18 -1.26
N VAL A 111 3.48 25.45 -0.87
CA VAL A 111 4.04 25.80 0.44
C VAL A 111 3.16 25.29 1.58
N ASN A 112 1.83 25.45 1.50
CA ASN A 112 0.93 24.96 2.54
C ASN A 112 0.88 23.44 2.59
N ARG A 113 0.88 22.76 1.44
CA ARG A 113 0.90 21.30 1.36
C ARG A 113 2.17 20.71 1.97
N HIS A 114 3.32 21.28 1.65
CA HIS A 114 4.62 20.79 2.13
C HIS A 114 4.96 21.21 3.58
N GLY A 115 4.28 22.19 4.12
CA GLY A 115 4.40 22.63 5.50
C GLY A 115 3.32 22.01 6.39
N ARG A 116 2.33 22.83 6.75
CA ARG A 116 1.31 22.53 7.77
C ARG A 116 0.59 21.19 7.59
N PHE A 117 0.25 20.80 6.37
CA PHE A 117 -0.45 19.54 6.14
C PHE A 117 0.42 18.34 6.46
N ARG A 118 1.68 18.41 6.08
CA ARG A 118 2.63 17.33 6.32
C ARG A 118 2.99 17.16 7.79
N ASP A 119 3.06 18.29 8.52
CA ASP A 119 3.42 18.28 9.95
C ASP A 119 2.23 17.87 10.84
N SER A 120 1.01 17.98 10.33
CA SER A 120 -0.24 17.73 11.07
C SER A 120 -0.80 16.31 10.96
N ASP A 121 -0.22 15.45 10.14
CA ASP A 121 -0.75 14.10 9.79
C ASP A 121 -2.23 14.11 9.34
N ILE A 122 -2.68 15.25 8.81
CA ILE A 122 -4.10 15.49 8.49
C ILE A 122 -4.64 14.52 7.43
N LEU A 123 -3.82 14.11 6.48
CA LEU A 123 -4.24 13.18 5.44
C LEU A 123 -4.52 11.79 5.99
N ARG A 124 -3.79 11.37 7.03
CA ARG A 124 -4.09 10.15 7.78
C ARG A 124 -5.43 10.28 8.50
N HIS A 125 -5.67 11.41 9.19
CA HIS A 125 -6.94 11.67 9.85
C HIS A 125 -8.13 11.61 8.87
N VAL A 126 -8.02 12.27 7.72
CA VAL A 126 -9.06 12.25 6.67
C VAL A 126 -9.26 10.83 6.13
N PHE A 127 -8.19 10.08 5.92
CA PHE A 127 -8.27 8.68 5.49
C PHE A 127 -9.07 7.84 6.50
N GLU A 128 -8.75 7.94 7.78
CA GLU A 128 -9.45 7.21 8.84
C GLU A 128 -10.94 7.61 8.94
N ALA A 129 -11.25 8.89 8.78
CA ALA A 129 -12.64 9.36 8.75
C ALA A 129 -13.41 8.77 7.55
N VAL A 130 -12.77 8.63 6.38
CA VAL A 130 -13.37 7.97 5.21
C VAL A 130 -13.56 6.47 5.46
N VAL A 131 -12.63 5.80 6.13
CA VAL A 131 -12.79 4.38 6.52
C VAL A 131 -13.98 4.22 7.46
N ARG A 132 -14.11 5.08 8.49
CA ARG A 132 -15.29 5.09 9.40
C ARG A 132 -16.58 5.28 8.63
N ALA A 133 -16.63 6.20 7.65
CA ALA A 133 -17.81 6.39 6.80
C ALA A 133 -18.14 5.14 5.97
N CYS A 134 -17.14 4.36 5.55
CA CYS A 134 -17.37 3.06 4.91
C CYS A 134 -17.88 1.99 5.89
N MET A 135 -17.42 2.03 7.15
CA MET A 135 -17.95 1.15 8.22
C MET A 135 -19.41 1.46 8.51
N ASP A 136 -19.76 2.73 8.70
CA ASP A 136 -21.13 3.20 8.95
C ASP A 136 -22.09 2.80 7.82
N ALA A 137 -21.59 2.78 6.60
CA ALA A 137 -22.34 2.34 5.42
C ALA A 137 -22.41 0.80 5.26
N GLY A 138 -21.85 0.02 6.19
CA GLY A 138 -21.86 -1.44 6.15
C GLY A 138 -20.99 -2.04 5.04
N LEU A 139 -20.02 -1.29 4.50
CA LEU A 139 -19.14 -1.77 3.43
C LEU A 139 -17.95 -2.57 3.93
N ILE A 140 -17.63 -2.52 5.20
CA ILE A 140 -16.56 -3.28 5.83
C ILE A 140 -17.18 -4.41 6.65
N LYS A 141 -16.83 -5.65 6.32
CA LYS A 141 -17.33 -6.83 7.03
C LYS A 141 -16.40 -7.29 8.15
N GLY A 142 -15.11 -7.00 8.03
CA GLY A 142 -14.10 -7.35 9.04
C GLY A 142 -13.77 -8.86 9.13
N GLU A 143 -14.30 -9.70 8.25
CA GLU A 143 -14.09 -11.15 8.31
C GLU A 143 -12.80 -11.58 7.63
N GLY A 144 -12.53 -11.05 6.45
CA GLY A 144 -11.36 -11.40 5.66
C GLY A 144 -10.67 -10.16 5.11
N PHE A 145 -9.36 -10.12 5.29
CA PHE A 145 -8.53 -9.07 4.72
C PHE A 145 -7.60 -9.63 3.66
N ALA A 146 -7.22 -8.77 2.70
CA ALA A 146 -6.18 -9.05 1.74
C ALA A 146 -5.11 -7.97 1.82
N VAL A 147 -3.86 -8.40 1.72
CA VAL A 147 -2.70 -7.49 1.69
C VAL A 147 -1.88 -7.75 0.43
N ASP A 148 -1.41 -6.69 -0.15
CA ASP A 148 -0.47 -6.71 -1.28
C ASP A 148 0.22 -5.36 -1.40
N ALA A 149 1.31 -5.31 -2.17
CA ALA A 149 2.08 -4.11 -2.43
C ALA A 149 2.26 -3.85 -3.93
N SER A 150 2.30 -2.57 -4.30
CA SER A 150 2.62 -2.16 -5.66
C SER A 150 3.72 -1.11 -5.66
N VAL A 151 4.72 -1.29 -6.52
CA VAL A 151 5.78 -0.28 -6.67
C VAL A 151 5.26 0.92 -7.43
N ILE A 152 5.47 2.10 -6.85
CA ILE A 152 5.26 3.41 -7.45
C ILE A 152 6.64 4.05 -7.66
N GLU A 153 6.89 4.56 -8.86
CA GLU A 153 8.16 5.20 -9.21
C GLU A 153 8.35 6.46 -8.37
N ALA A 154 9.54 6.62 -7.78
CA ALA A 154 9.91 7.82 -7.02
C ALA A 154 10.15 9.03 -7.95
N ASP A 155 10.07 10.25 -7.40
CA ASP A 155 10.49 11.45 -8.11
C ASP A 155 12.01 11.59 -8.09
N ALA A 156 12.68 10.58 -8.65
CA ALA A 156 14.14 10.47 -8.72
C ALA A 156 14.56 9.91 -10.07
N SER A 157 15.65 10.45 -10.63
CA SER A 157 16.21 9.94 -11.88
C SER A 157 16.99 8.66 -11.65
N ARG A 158 16.68 7.63 -12.39
CA ARG A 158 17.43 6.35 -12.35
C ARG A 158 18.89 6.47 -12.79
N TYR A 159 19.24 7.52 -13.54
CA TYR A 159 20.59 7.73 -14.05
C TYR A 159 21.50 8.43 -13.04
N HIS A 160 20.94 8.97 -11.96
CA HIS A 160 21.68 9.75 -10.95
C HIS A 160 21.84 8.97 -9.62
N GLY A 161 21.64 7.65 -9.64
CA GLY A 161 21.96 6.81 -8.48
C GLY A 161 23.45 6.78 -8.23
N LYS A 162 23.85 6.86 -6.96
CA LYS A 162 25.25 6.85 -6.50
C LYS A 162 25.45 5.85 -5.38
N ALA A 163 26.70 5.43 -5.15
CA ALA A 163 27.04 4.75 -3.93
C ALA A 163 26.97 5.73 -2.74
N PRO A 164 26.62 5.27 -1.52
CA PRO A 164 26.45 6.15 -0.35
C PRO A 164 27.66 7.02 -0.04
N ASP A 165 28.87 6.48 -0.22
CA ASP A 165 30.17 7.12 0.00
C ASP A 165 30.54 8.15 -1.06
N GLU A 166 29.89 8.14 -2.21
CA GLU A 166 30.06 9.13 -3.28
C GLU A 166 29.17 10.38 -3.10
N ILE A 167 28.34 10.40 -2.06
CA ILE A 167 27.35 11.48 -1.86
C ILE A 167 27.81 12.40 -0.73
N ASP A 168 28.10 13.66 -1.08
CA ASP A 168 28.27 14.72 -0.10
C ASP A 168 26.90 15.21 0.39
N TRP A 169 26.47 14.72 1.55
CA TRP A 169 25.19 15.07 2.15
C TRP A 169 25.13 16.50 2.69
N SER A 170 26.28 17.16 2.87
CA SER A 170 26.35 18.55 3.36
C SER A 170 26.14 19.59 2.26
N ALA A 171 26.15 19.19 1.00
CA ALA A 171 25.99 20.09 -0.14
C ALA A 171 24.65 20.86 -0.08
N PRO A 172 24.64 22.19 -0.36
CA PRO A 172 23.47 23.05 -0.21
C PRO A 172 22.24 22.55 -0.98
N GLU A 173 22.42 22.02 -2.17
CA GLU A 173 21.32 21.49 -3.00
C GLU A 173 20.66 20.22 -2.42
N ARG A 174 21.27 19.63 -1.38
CA ARG A 174 20.76 18.45 -0.66
C ARG A 174 20.15 18.75 0.69
N GLN A 175 20.11 20.00 1.09
CA GLN A 175 19.44 20.48 2.30
C GLN A 175 17.93 20.44 2.11
N THR A 176 17.40 19.26 1.75
CA THR A 176 15.98 19.03 1.51
C THR A 176 15.37 18.18 2.62
N ARG A 177 14.06 18.33 2.84
CA ARG A 177 13.33 17.52 3.84
C ARG A 177 13.50 16.02 3.62
N ALA A 178 13.48 15.54 2.37
CA ALA A 178 13.64 14.12 2.06
C ALA A 178 15.02 13.58 2.46
N VAL A 179 16.06 14.38 2.31
CA VAL A 179 17.41 14.05 2.76
C VAL A 179 17.51 14.09 4.28
N ALA A 180 16.95 15.13 4.91
CA ALA A 180 16.92 15.25 6.39
C ALA A 180 16.20 14.05 7.03
N GLU A 181 15.04 13.64 6.47
CA GLU A 181 14.29 12.46 6.91
C GLU A 181 15.12 11.16 6.80
N PHE A 182 15.87 11.02 5.72
CA PHE A 182 16.75 9.87 5.53
C PHE A 182 17.88 9.86 6.57
N LEU A 183 18.54 10.99 6.80
CA LEU A 183 19.66 11.08 7.74
C LEU A 183 19.18 10.87 9.19
N SER A 184 18.05 11.47 9.59
CA SER A 184 17.50 11.27 10.94
C SER A 184 17.12 9.80 11.21
N SER A 185 16.74 9.03 10.19
CA SER A 185 16.44 7.60 10.36
C SER A 185 17.64 6.76 10.80
N PHE A 186 18.87 7.26 10.68
CA PHE A 186 20.09 6.60 11.19
C PHE A 186 20.41 7.02 12.62
N GLU A 187 20.04 8.23 13.02
CA GLU A 187 20.26 8.72 14.38
C GLU A 187 19.32 8.04 15.38
N ASP A 188 18.08 7.74 14.97
CA ASP A 188 17.06 7.11 15.81
C ASP A 188 17.35 5.62 16.09
N GLU A 189 18.07 4.90 15.21
CA GLU A 189 18.30 3.46 15.33
C GLU A 189 19.48 3.08 16.22
N GLY A 190 20.34 4.01 16.65
CA GLY A 190 21.52 3.78 17.49
C GLY A 190 22.68 3.05 16.78
N PRO A 191 23.90 2.99 17.40
CA PRO A 191 25.10 2.49 16.74
C PRO A 191 25.17 0.98 16.52
N ASP A 192 24.22 0.21 17.06
CA ASP A 192 24.25 -1.28 17.06
C ASP A 192 23.37 -1.94 15.97
N THR A 193 22.75 -1.17 15.10
CA THR A 193 21.95 -1.72 14.00
C THR A 193 22.84 -2.07 12.81
N ASP A 194 22.95 -3.35 12.51
CA ASP A 194 23.68 -3.93 11.34
C ASP A 194 22.93 -3.62 10.02
N ARG A 195 22.43 -2.38 9.88
CA ARG A 195 21.68 -1.92 8.70
C ARG A 195 22.68 -1.61 7.59
N LYS A 196 22.83 -2.54 6.68
CA LYS A 196 23.63 -2.33 5.48
C LYS A 196 23.00 -1.25 4.60
N LEU A 197 23.73 -0.17 4.36
CA LEU A 197 23.35 0.85 3.39
C LEU A 197 23.10 0.20 2.02
N PRO A 198 22.07 0.65 1.28
CA PRO A 198 21.87 0.20 -0.09
C PRO A 198 23.08 0.52 -0.96
N LYS A 199 23.44 -0.36 -1.90
CA LYS A 199 24.55 -0.15 -2.82
C LYS A 199 24.36 1.06 -3.74
N VAL A 200 23.10 1.41 -4.04
CA VAL A 200 22.74 2.54 -4.89
C VAL A 200 21.64 3.33 -4.22
N ILE A 201 21.84 4.63 -4.05
CA ILE A 201 20.95 5.57 -3.40
C ILE A 201 20.69 6.75 -4.36
N SER A 202 19.48 7.29 -4.33
CA SER A 202 19.16 8.56 -5.00
C SER A 202 19.61 9.73 -4.14
N PRO A 203 20.47 10.66 -4.63
CA PRO A 203 20.89 11.83 -3.86
C PRO A 203 19.76 12.82 -3.54
N VAL A 204 18.64 12.76 -4.26
CA VAL A 204 17.51 13.69 -4.12
C VAL A 204 16.31 13.08 -3.39
N ASP A 205 16.25 11.73 -3.33
CA ASP A 205 15.20 10.98 -2.66
C ASP A 205 15.77 9.67 -2.08
N PRO A 206 16.59 9.76 -1.04
CA PRO A 206 17.38 8.63 -0.53
C PRO A 206 16.53 7.56 0.19
N CYS A 207 15.33 7.89 0.64
CA CYS A 207 14.39 6.92 1.24
C CYS A 207 13.81 5.96 0.19
N SER A 208 13.86 6.30 -1.11
CA SER A 208 13.38 5.42 -2.17
C SER A 208 14.33 4.25 -2.40
N ALA A 209 13.79 3.07 -2.72
CA ALA A 209 14.61 1.89 -2.98
C ALA A 209 14.92 1.74 -4.47
N TRP A 210 16.18 1.36 -4.78
CA TRP A 210 16.57 0.91 -6.10
C TRP A 210 16.01 -0.49 -6.35
N THR A 211 15.05 -0.61 -7.24
CA THR A 211 14.27 -1.83 -7.43
C THR A 211 13.96 -2.12 -8.90
N ALA A 212 13.83 -3.40 -9.23
CA ALA A 212 13.29 -3.88 -10.49
C ALA A 212 12.20 -4.93 -10.20
N LYS A 213 11.00 -4.77 -10.75
CA LYS A 213 10.07 -5.90 -10.86
C LYS A 213 10.39 -6.67 -12.13
N ALA A 214 10.07 -7.98 -12.13
CA ALA A 214 10.29 -8.86 -13.27
C ALA A 214 9.91 -8.19 -14.60
N ASN A 215 10.85 -8.15 -15.54
CA ASN A 215 10.72 -7.56 -16.88
C ASN A 215 10.49 -6.03 -16.96
N LYS A 216 10.64 -5.27 -15.86
CA LYS A 216 10.61 -3.81 -15.88
C LYS A 216 12.01 -3.21 -15.70
N ARG A 217 12.16 -1.97 -16.17
CA ARG A 217 13.39 -1.20 -15.97
C ARG A 217 13.65 -0.99 -14.47
N VAL A 218 14.90 -1.06 -14.09
CA VAL A 218 15.34 -0.70 -12.73
C VAL A 218 15.09 0.78 -12.50
N GLN A 219 14.52 1.13 -11.35
CA GLN A 219 14.14 2.48 -10.98
C GLN A 219 14.17 2.66 -9.46
N PHE A 220 14.17 3.90 -9.00
CA PHE A 220 13.87 4.22 -7.62
C PHE A 220 12.36 4.16 -7.38
N GLY A 221 11.93 3.61 -6.26
CA GLY A 221 10.51 3.47 -5.98
C GLY A 221 10.17 3.26 -4.52
N TYR A 222 8.88 3.45 -4.24
CA TYR A 222 8.23 3.17 -2.97
C TYR A 222 7.23 2.02 -3.12
N GLY A 223 7.13 1.20 -2.10
CA GLY A 223 6.08 0.21 -1.94
C GLY A 223 4.81 0.86 -1.42
N LEU A 224 3.77 0.89 -2.23
CA LEU A 224 2.42 1.22 -1.81
C LEU A 224 1.77 -0.05 -1.30
N ASN A 225 1.66 -0.19 0.02
CA ASN A 225 1.06 -1.35 0.67
C ASN A 225 -0.40 -1.05 1.00
N TYR A 226 -1.33 -1.90 0.57
CA TYR A 226 -2.74 -1.84 0.89
C TYR A 226 -3.17 -3.03 1.73
N LEU A 227 -3.93 -2.74 2.80
CA LEU A 227 -4.75 -3.72 3.51
C LEU A 227 -6.21 -3.43 3.17
N ILE A 228 -6.91 -4.39 2.56
CA ILE A 228 -8.30 -4.22 2.16
C ILE A 228 -9.23 -5.20 2.87
N ASP A 229 -10.47 -4.79 3.13
CA ASP A 229 -11.57 -5.72 3.40
C ASP A 229 -11.99 -6.43 2.11
N THR A 230 -12.06 -7.76 2.13
CA THR A 230 -12.37 -8.55 0.94
C THR A 230 -13.84 -8.49 0.52
N GLY A 231 -14.75 -7.96 1.35
CA GLY A 231 -16.17 -7.83 1.02
C GLY A 231 -16.40 -6.88 -0.16
N HIS A 232 -16.05 -5.62 0.00
CA HIS A 232 -16.23 -4.56 -1.00
C HIS A 232 -14.93 -3.93 -1.48
N ALA A 233 -13.78 -4.53 -1.16
CA ALA A 233 -12.45 -4.03 -1.49
C ALA A 233 -12.20 -2.60 -0.96
N VAL A 234 -12.76 -2.25 0.21
CA VAL A 234 -12.45 -1.00 0.90
C VAL A 234 -11.02 -1.09 1.43
N ILE A 235 -10.21 -0.07 1.18
CA ILE A 235 -8.86 0.04 1.73
C ILE A 235 -9.00 0.45 3.20
N ILE A 236 -8.64 -0.46 4.12
CA ILE A 236 -8.76 -0.25 5.57
C ILE A 236 -7.53 0.44 6.11
N ASP A 237 -6.37 0.09 5.55
CA ASP A 237 -5.11 0.74 5.91
C ASP A 237 -4.17 0.81 4.72
N VAL A 238 -3.25 1.77 4.78
CA VAL A 238 -2.24 2.03 3.77
C VAL A 238 -0.92 2.40 4.44
N GLU A 239 0.18 1.83 3.92
CA GLU A 239 1.53 2.13 4.41
C GLU A 239 2.49 2.37 3.25
N ALA A 240 3.39 3.34 3.42
CA ALA A 240 4.48 3.61 2.50
C ALA A 240 5.77 2.96 3.01
N THR A 241 6.45 2.24 2.13
CA THR A 241 7.75 1.64 2.43
C THR A 241 8.74 1.92 1.30
N PRO A 242 10.05 1.84 1.53
CA PRO A 242 10.96 1.61 0.42
C PRO A 242 10.52 0.37 -0.36
N ALA A 243 10.64 0.37 -1.70
CA ALA A 243 10.14 -0.75 -2.52
C ALA A 243 11.03 -2.00 -2.38
N ARG A 244 11.01 -2.63 -1.21
CA ARG A 244 11.73 -3.86 -0.87
C ARG A 244 10.77 -4.87 -0.25
N THR A 245 10.82 -6.11 -0.70
CA THR A 245 9.89 -7.16 -0.26
C THR A 245 9.85 -7.35 1.26
N TYR A 246 10.97 -7.25 1.96
CA TYR A 246 10.97 -7.41 3.42
C TYR A 246 10.30 -6.24 4.15
N ASP A 247 10.42 -5.01 3.62
CA ASP A 247 9.73 -3.82 4.16
C ASP A 247 8.21 -3.92 3.91
N GLU A 248 7.81 -4.38 2.72
CA GLU A 248 6.41 -4.61 2.35
C GLU A 248 5.76 -5.67 3.27
N VAL A 249 6.46 -6.76 3.51
CA VAL A 249 6.00 -7.81 4.44
C VAL A 249 5.91 -7.31 5.88
N ALA A 250 6.89 -6.51 6.34
CA ALA A 250 6.89 -5.92 7.67
C ALA A 250 5.72 -4.94 7.86
N ALA A 251 5.39 -4.14 6.85
CA ALA A 251 4.28 -3.20 6.86
C ALA A 251 2.93 -3.87 7.16
N THR A 252 2.75 -5.13 6.78
CA THR A 252 1.53 -5.90 7.06
C THR A 252 1.22 -5.97 8.55
N ARG A 253 2.25 -6.16 9.38
CA ARG A 253 2.07 -6.21 10.85
C ARG A 253 1.61 -4.85 11.36
N THR A 254 2.31 -3.80 10.96
CA THR A 254 1.97 -2.42 11.32
C THR A 254 0.53 -2.08 10.93
N MET A 255 0.11 -2.43 9.71
CA MET A 255 -1.24 -2.16 9.22
C MET A 255 -2.31 -2.94 10.00
N ILE A 256 -2.10 -4.23 10.28
CA ILE A 256 -3.06 -5.05 11.03
C ILE A 256 -3.16 -4.56 12.48
N ASP A 257 -2.03 -4.29 13.16
CA ASP A 257 -2.02 -3.81 14.55
C ASP A 257 -2.68 -2.43 14.66
N ARG A 258 -2.40 -1.54 13.71
CA ARG A 258 -2.99 -0.21 13.64
C ARG A 258 -4.49 -0.27 13.36
N THR A 259 -4.94 -1.14 12.47
CA THR A 259 -6.36 -1.35 12.15
C THR A 259 -7.12 -1.86 13.38
N GLU A 260 -6.56 -2.82 14.11
CA GLU A 260 -7.12 -3.33 15.35
C GLU A 260 -7.23 -2.21 16.41
N LYS A 261 -6.17 -1.41 16.58
CA LYS A 261 -6.12 -0.30 17.54
C LYS A 261 -7.10 0.83 17.18
N THR A 262 -7.17 1.22 15.90
CA THR A 262 -7.90 2.43 15.45
C THR A 262 -9.38 2.18 15.22
N PHE A 263 -9.74 1.00 14.74
CA PHE A 263 -11.11 0.66 14.31
C PHE A 263 -11.72 -0.52 15.08
N GLY A 264 -10.96 -1.20 15.95
CA GLY A 264 -11.42 -2.42 16.59
C GLY A 264 -11.61 -3.59 15.60
N LEU A 265 -11.05 -3.47 14.39
CA LEU A 265 -11.19 -4.45 13.33
C LEU A 265 -10.01 -5.42 13.31
N LYS A 266 -10.30 -6.68 13.56
CA LYS A 266 -9.34 -7.78 13.48
C LYS A 266 -9.89 -8.86 12.53
N PRO A 267 -9.19 -9.19 11.44
CA PRO A 267 -9.69 -10.19 10.50
C PRO A 267 -9.63 -11.60 11.11
N LYS A 268 -10.58 -12.46 10.72
CA LYS A 268 -10.51 -13.89 11.00
C LYS A 268 -9.51 -14.60 10.09
N ARG A 269 -9.29 -14.04 8.89
CA ARG A 269 -8.40 -14.59 7.87
C ARG A 269 -7.68 -13.50 7.09
N LEU A 270 -6.44 -13.82 6.68
CA LEU A 270 -5.64 -12.96 5.82
C LEU A 270 -5.25 -13.74 4.55
N THR A 271 -5.37 -13.08 3.39
CA THR A 271 -4.84 -13.59 2.14
C THR A 271 -3.76 -12.65 1.59
N ALA A 272 -2.69 -13.23 1.07
CA ALA A 272 -1.56 -12.52 0.49
C ALA A 272 -0.86 -13.42 -0.55
N ASP A 273 0.16 -12.88 -1.22
CA ASP A 273 0.98 -13.66 -2.13
C ASP A 273 2.04 -14.51 -1.38
N THR A 274 2.79 -15.31 -2.14
CA THR A 274 3.82 -16.21 -1.61
C THR A 274 4.94 -15.49 -0.85
N ALA A 275 5.23 -14.21 -1.14
CA ALA A 275 6.26 -13.45 -0.44
C ALA A 275 5.96 -13.28 1.05
N TYR A 276 4.67 -13.28 1.42
CA TYR A 276 4.21 -13.23 2.82
C TYR A 276 4.19 -14.61 3.50
N GLY A 277 4.39 -15.70 2.77
CA GLY A 277 4.33 -17.09 3.24
C GLY A 277 5.57 -17.56 4.00
N THR A 278 6.26 -16.67 4.70
CA THR A 278 7.43 -17.00 5.55
C THR A 278 6.98 -17.55 6.90
N GLY A 279 7.75 -18.49 7.49
CA GLY A 279 7.44 -19.09 8.79
C GLY A 279 7.19 -18.04 9.88
N LYS A 280 7.97 -16.95 9.91
CA LYS A 280 7.84 -15.85 10.89
C LYS A 280 6.49 -15.12 10.77
N VAL A 281 6.01 -14.87 9.55
CA VAL A 281 4.72 -14.18 9.31
C VAL A 281 3.56 -15.11 9.63
N LEU A 282 3.63 -16.36 9.17
CA LEU A 282 2.60 -17.36 9.41
C LEU A 282 2.41 -17.63 10.92
N ALA A 283 3.50 -17.81 11.66
CA ALA A 283 3.45 -17.99 13.11
C ALA A 283 2.87 -16.78 13.84
N TRP A 284 3.22 -15.56 13.40
CA TRP A 284 2.67 -14.34 13.97
C TRP A 284 1.15 -14.22 13.74
N LEU A 285 0.67 -14.55 12.52
CA LEU A 285 -0.76 -14.56 12.21
C LEU A 285 -1.52 -15.56 13.09
N LEU A 286 -1.00 -16.78 13.22
CA LEU A 286 -1.60 -17.79 14.08
C LEU A 286 -1.60 -17.37 15.55
N GLY A 287 -0.52 -16.76 16.03
CA GLY A 287 -0.45 -16.19 17.39
C GLY A 287 -1.49 -15.08 17.63
N LYS A 288 -1.92 -14.41 16.57
CA LYS A 288 -3.03 -13.45 16.59
C LYS A 288 -4.41 -14.08 16.34
N ASN A 289 -4.52 -15.39 16.22
CA ASN A 289 -5.75 -16.10 15.82
C ASN A 289 -6.29 -15.63 14.45
N ILE A 290 -5.42 -15.37 13.49
CA ILE A 290 -5.75 -15.03 12.10
C ILE A 290 -5.35 -16.20 11.21
N THR A 291 -6.30 -16.80 10.51
CA THR A 291 -6.05 -17.91 9.57
C THR A 291 -5.32 -17.42 8.32
N PRO A 292 -4.09 -17.93 8.02
CA PRO A 292 -3.32 -17.48 6.87
C PRO A 292 -3.67 -18.28 5.61
N TYR A 293 -4.50 -17.76 4.73
CA TYR A 293 -4.69 -18.30 3.38
C TYR A 293 -3.61 -17.75 2.43
N ILE A 294 -2.36 -18.10 2.72
CA ILE A 294 -1.14 -17.62 2.08
C ILE A 294 -0.32 -18.81 1.61
N PRO A 295 0.08 -18.86 0.33
CA PRO A 295 0.96 -19.92 -0.15
C PRO A 295 2.30 -19.89 0.60
N VAL A 296 2.78 -21.04 1.03
CA VAL A 296 4.05 -21.13 1.76
C VAL A 296 5.23 -20.88 0.83
N TRP A 297 6.14 -20.04 1.23
CA TRP A 297 7.37 -19.81 0.49
C TRP A 297 8.35 -20.98 0.70
N GLU A 298 8.52 -21.82 -0.33
CA GLU A 298 9.41 -22.97 -0.29
C GLU A 298 10.81 -22.59 -0.80
N TRP A 299 11.80 -22.62 0.07
CA TRP A 299 13.18 -22.26 -0.29
C TRP A 299 14.04 -23.47 -0.72
N TYR A 300 13.55 -24.68 -0.53
CA TYR A 300 14.32 -25.92 -0.65
C TYR A 300 13.75 -26.88 -1.68
N GLU A 301 13.01 -26.39 -2.66
CA GLU A 301 12.67 -27.23 -3.80
C GLU A 301 13.95 -27.58 -4.56
N ARG A 302 14.28 -28.87 -4.56
CA ARG A 302 15.42 -29.39 -5.28
C ARG A 302 15.01 -29.70 -6.72
N THR A 303 15.71 -29.10 -7.66
CA THR A 303 15.53 -29.32 -9.09
C THR A 303 16.58 -30.31 -9.66
N ASP A 304 17.47 -30.83 -8.80
CA ASP A 304 18.61 -31.66 -9.18
C ASP A 304 18.32 -33.18 -9.21
N GLY A 305 17.02 -33.56 -9.19
CA GLY A 305 16.58 -34.98 -9.24
C GLY A 305 16.79 -35.74 -7.93
N MET A 306 17.29 -35.11 -6.88
CA MET A 306 17.44 -35.71 -5.56
C MET A 306 16.16 -35.61 -4.74
N PHE A 307 15.99 -36.50 -3.75
CA PHE A 307 14.83 -36.46 -2.89
C PHE A 307 14.56 -35.09 -2.31
N PRO A 308 13.37 -34.53 -2.57
CA PRO A 308 12.90 -33.29 -1.93
C PRO A 308 12.70 -33.51 -0.43
N ARG A 309 12.53 -32.43 0.31
CA ARG A 309 12.26 -32.50 1.75
C ARG A 309 11.00 -33.32 2.06
N ALA A 310 9.98 -33.23 1.24
CA ALA A 310 8.72 -33.96 1.38
C ALA A 310 8.87 -35.50 1.38
N ALA A 311 10.01 -36.01 0.87
CA ALA A 311 10.32 -37.44 0.95
C ALA A 311 10.79 -37.88 2.35
N PHE A 312 10.97 -36.95 3.29
CA PHE A 312 11.40 -37.21 4.66
C PHE A 312 10.26 -36.93 5.61
N THR A 313 9.90 -37.90 6.45
CA THR A 313 8.82 -37.75 7.43
C THR A 313 9.35 -37.14 8.71
N TYR A 314 8.71 -36.08 9.21
CA TYR A 314 9.05 -35.51 10.52
C TYR A 314 8.28 -36.21 11.61
N ASP A 315 9.01 -36.74 12.58
CA ASP A 315 8.48 -37.28 13.84
C ASP A 315 8.60 -36.19 14.92
N ALA A 316 7.45 -35.66 15.33
CA ALA A 316 7.38 -34.57 16.29
C ALA A 316 7.67 -35.03 17.73
N GLU A 317 7.33 -36.30 18.08
CA GLU A 317 7.54 -36.83 19.42
C GLU A 317 9.03 -37.04 19.70
N CYS A 318 9.75 -37.63 18.73
CA CYS A 318 11.18 -37.84 18.83
C CYS A 318 12.02 -36.64 18.35
N ASN A 319 11.40 -35.62 17.77
CA ASN A 319 12.06 -34.47 17.14
C ASN A 319 13.17 -34.88 16.15
N VAL A 320 12.85 -35.77 15.22
CA VAL A 320 13.74 -36.29 14.18
C VAL A 320 13.07 -36.29 12.81
N TYR A 321 13.84 -36.29 11.74
CA TYR A 321 13.34 -36.64 10.42
C TYR A 321 13.68 -38.11 10.13
N ILE A 322 12.75 -38.84 9.58
CA ILE A 322 12.98 -40.19 9.08
C ILE A 322 13.22 -40.11 7.58
N CYS A 323 14.33 -40.65 7.11
CA CYS A 323 14.66 -40.68 5.68
C CYS A 323 13.86 -41.78 4.94
N PRO A 324 13.80 -41.73 3.59
CA PRO A 324 13.11 -42.80 2.80
C PRO A 324 13.63 -44.24 3.03
N ASN A 325 14.83 -44.39 3.62
CA ASN A 325 15.41 -45.69 4.01
C ASN A 325 15.23 -45.98 5.51
N GLY A 326 14.35 -45.28 6.21
CA GLY A 326 14.02 -45.53 7.61
C GLY A 326 15.01 -45.04 8.67
N HIS A 327 16.11 -44.38 8.28
CA HIS A 327 17.10 -43.88 9.27
C HIS A 327 16.75 -42.49 9.77
N PRO A 328 16.99 -42.21 11.06
CA PRO A 328 16.69 -40.90 11.65
C PRO A 328 17.78 -39.87 11.36
N LEU A 329 17.36 -38.65 11.00
CA LEU A 329 18.18 -37.45 10.99
C LEU A 329 17.94 -36.69 12.30
N ARG A 330 18.98 -36.43 13.04
CA ARG A 330 18.93 -35.80 14.36
C ARG A 330 19.42 -34.34 14.32
N THR A 331 18.98 -33.54 15.26
CA THR A 331 19.42 -32.17 15.43
C THR A 331 20.23 -32.00 16.71
N SER A 332 21.21 -31.10 16.72
CA SER A 332 21.88 -30.65 17.94
C SER A 332 21.05 -29.63 18.73
N GLY A 333 19.90 -29.20 18.21
CA GLY A 333 19.11 -28.13 18.80
C GLY A 333 19.57 -26.71 18.42
N THR A 334 20.76 -26.56 17.85
CA THR A 334 21.32 -25.25 17.47
C THR A 334 20.44 -24.59 16.40
N VAL A 335 20.06 -23.34 16.67
CA VAL A 335 19.37 -22.48 15.70
C VAL A 335 20.39 -21.65 14.96
N HIS A 336 20.42 -21.77 13.64
CA HIS A 336 21.27 -21.01 12.74
C HIS A 336 20.50 -19.77 12.25
N ASP A 337 21.17 -18.63 12.23
CA ASP A 337 20.62 -17.32 11.79
C ASP A 337 19.26 -16.97 12.43
N GLY A 338 19.05 -17.40 13.69
CA GLY A 338 17.80 -17.20 14.43
C GLY A 338 16.57 -17.84 13.79
N ARG A 339 16.73 -18.75 12.81
CA ARG A 339 15.66 -19.16 11.95
C ARG A 339 15.57 -20.65 11.65
N VAL A 340 16.71 -21.35 11.55
CA VAL A 340 16.76 -22.71 11.01
C VAL A 340 17.43 -23.67 11.97
N ARG A 341 16.81 -24.85 12.19
CA ARG A 341 17.47 -26.02 12.80
C ARG A 341 17.88 -27.00 11.71
N ASN A 342 19.09 -27.53 11.80
CA ASN A 342 19.59 -28.53 10.88
C ASN A 342 19.42 -29.92 11.49
N TYR A 343 18.90 -30.86 10.68
CA TYR A 343 18.79 -32.27 10.98
C TYR A 343 19.75 -33.02 10.07
N LEU A 344 20.60 -33.85 10.66
CA LEU A 344 21.69 -34.52 9.98
C LEU A 344 21.54 -36.04 10.16
N SER A 345 21.69 -36.80 9.06
CA SER A 345 21.83 -38.25 9.13
C SER A 345 23.25 -38.61 9.57
N GLN A 346 23.43 -39.81 10.10
CA GLN A 346 24.77 -40.31 10.42
C GLN A 346 25.49 -40.71 9.12
N PRO A 347 26.80 -40.41 8.98
CA PRO A 347 27.56 -40.80 7.79
C PRO A 347 27.61 -42.31 7.56
N GLY A 348 27.58 -43.11 8.64
CA GLY A 348 27.50 -44.56 8.57
C GLY A 348 26.27 -45.10 7.84
N ASP A 349 25.09 -44.55 8.20
CA ASP A 349 23.79 -44.93 7.61
C ASP A 349 23.75 -44.59 6.10
N CYS A 350 24.37 -43.48 5.72
CA CYS A 350 24.39 -43.02 4.33
C CYS A 350 25.44 -43.75 3.48
N ARG A 351 26.50 -44.30 4.06
CA ARG A 351 27.57 -45.00 3.33
C ARG A 351 27.08 -46.27 2.69
N ALA A 352 26.26 -47.06 3.38
CA ALA A 352 25.70 -48.31 2.94
C ALA A 352 24.34 -48.18 2.29
N CYS A 353 23.80 -46.97 2.13
CA CYS A 353 22.44 -46.74 1.67
C CYS A 353 22.32 -46.85 0.15
N GLU A 354 21.49 -47.77 -0.33
CA GLU A 354 21.20 -47.96 -1.76
C GLU A 354 20.58 -46.71 -2.42
N LEU A 355 19.84 -45.92 -1.65
CA LEU A 355 19.17 -44.71 -2.10
C LEU A 355 20.10 -43.47 -2.12
N LYS A 356 21.38 -43.64 -1.72
CA LYS A 356 22.31 -42.47 -1.56
C LYS A 356 22.45 -41.65 -2.83
N ALA A 357 22.54 -42.28 -3.99
CA ALA A 357 22.71 -41.59 -5.28
C ALA A 357 21.55 -40.64 -5.59
N ARG A 358 20.34 -40.96 -5.12
CA ARG A 358 19.12 -40.14 -5.27
C ARG A 358 18.87 -39.22 -4.07
N CYS A 359 19.68 -39.34 -3.01
CA CYS A 359 19.45 -38.60 -1.77
C CYS A 359 20.45 -37.45 -1.56
N THR A 360 21.77 -37.75 -1.62
CA THR A 360 22.81 -36.75 -1.35
C THR A 360 24.17 -37.12 -1.95
N ARG A 361 24.87 -36.14 -2.49
CA ARG A 361 26.27 -36.27 -2.93
C ARG A 361 27.25 -36.14 -1.77
N ALA A 362 26.80 -35.55 -0.63
CA ALA A 362 27.62 -35.38 0.57
C ALA A 362 27.75 -36.69 1.37
N PRO A 363 28.71 -36.81 2.33
CA PRO A 363 28.82 -37.96 3.21
C PRO A 363 27.53 -38.27 3.99
N PHE A 364 26.72 -37.26 4.27
CA PHE A 364 25.46 -37.36 5.01
C PHE A 364 24.39 -36.44 4.44
N ARG A 365 23.12 -36.70 4.70
CA ARG A 365 22.01 -35.83 4.33
C ARG A 365 21.76 -34.77 5.39
N LYS A 366 21.56 -33.50 4.96
CA LYS A 366 21.15 -32.40 5.79
C LYS A 366 19.74 -31.96 5.37
N ILE A 367 18.83 -31.82 6.34
CA ILE A 367 17.52 -31.21 6.19
C ILE A 367 17.48 -29.98 7.09
N ALA A 368 17.18 -28.83 6.50
CA ALA A 368 16.96 -27.60 7.25
C ALA A 368 15.47 -27.45 7.55
N ARG A 369 15.10 -27.21 8.81
CA ARG A 369 13.73 -26.98 9.28
C ARG A 369 13.62 -25.57 9.85
N ASP A 370 12.66 -24.80 9.39
CA ASP A 370 12.35 -23.48 9.97
C ASP A 370 11.89 -23.67 11.44
N ILE A 371 12.23 -22.73 12.31
CA ILE A 371 11.77 -22.77 13.73
C ILE A 371 10.26 -22.63 13.85
N ASN A 372 9.61 -22.03 12.85
CA ASN A 372 8.15 -21.88 12.75
C ASN A 372 7.53 -22.85 11.73
N GLU A 373 8.15 -24.03 11.55
CA GLU A 373 7.69 -24.97 10.53
C GLU A 373 6.27 -25.50 10.78
N GLU A 374 5.84 -25.57 12.05
CA GLU A 374 4.46 -25.93 12.41
C GLU A 374 3.43 -24.97 11.80
N ALA A 375 3.74 -23.69 11.81
CA ALA A 375 2.89 -22.67 11.18
C ALA A 375 2.89 -22.82 9.65
N ARG A 376 4.02 -23.23 9.07
CA ARG A 376 4.13 -23.52 7.63
C ARG A 376 3.35 -24.79 7.26
N ASP A 377 3.43 -25.84 8.06
CA ASP A 377 2.71 -27.08 7.86
C ASP A 377 1.19 -26.85 7.96
N TYR A 378 0.75 -26.03 8.93
CA TYR A 378 -0.65 -25.61 9.00
C TYR A 378 -1.08 -24.84 7.75
N ALA A 379 -0.30 -23.87 7.27
CA ALA A 379 -0.64 -23.12 6.05
C ALA A 379 -0.67 -24.02 4.80
N ARG A 380 0.21 -25.05 4.70
CA ARG A 380 0.18 -26.07 3.65
C ARG A 380 -1.11 -26.90 3.70
N SER A 381 -1.57 -27.26 4.89
CA SER A 381 -2.81 -28.05 5.04
C SER A 381 -4.06 -27.30 4.58
N LEU A 382 -4.00 -25.95 4.53
CA LEU A 382 -5.09 -25.14 3.99
C LEU A 382 -5.10 -25.11 2.46
N THR A 383 -3.95 -25.38 1.81
CA THR A 383 -3.82 -25.33 0.35
C THR A 383 -4.73 -26.36 -0.30
N GLY A 384 -5.49 -25.96 -1.32
CA GLY A 384 -6.45 -26.82 -2.02
C GLY A 384 -7.81 -26.95 -1.34
N THR A 385 -8.03 -26.30 -0.18
CA THR A 385 -9.37 -26.21 0.41
C THR A 385 -10.23 -25.19 -0.34
N PRO A 386 -11.59 -25.38 -0.36
CA PRO A 386 -12.50 -24.41 -0.97
C PRO A 386 -12.35 -22.99 -0.39
N GLU A 387 -12.02 -22.88 0.90
CA GLU A 387 -11.77 -21.62 1.58
C GLU A 387 -10.49 -20.93 1.07
N PHE A 388 -9.44 -21.71 0.81
CA PHE A 388 -8.20 -21.20 0.21
C PHE A 388 -8.44 -20.66 -1.19
N GLU A 389 -9.16 -21.41 -2.03
CA GLU A 389 -9.50 -20.99 -3.40
C GLU A 389 -10.35 -19.71 -3.40
N ARG A 390 -11.34 -19.62 -2.51
CA ARG A 390 -12.14 -18.42 -2.31
C ARG A 390 -11.25 -17.23 -1.93
N SER A 391 -10.39 -17.41 -0.94
CA SER A 391 -9.47 -16.37 -0.47
C SER A 391 -8.48 -15.93 -1.55
N SER A 392 -7.97 -16.86 -2.35
CA SER A 392 -7.12 -16.57 -3.50
C SER A 392 -7.85 -15.71 -4.55
N ASN A 393 -9.12 -16.01 -4.83
CA ASN A 393 -9.93 -15.18 -5.73
C ASN A 393 -10.25 -13.80 -5.13
N GLU A 394 -10.47 -13.71 -3.83
CA GLU A 394 -10.67 -12.44 -3.14
C GLU A 394 -9.42 -11.56 -3.16
N ARG A 395 -8.22 -12.14 -3.14
CA ARG A 395 -6.95 -11.41 -3.27
C ARG A 395 -6.88 -10.60 -4.57
N LYS A 396 -7.45 -11.07 -5.66
CA LYS A 396 -7.50 -10.34 -6.94
C LYS A 396 -8.13 -8.94 -6.80
N LYS A 397 -8.94 -8.71 -5.76
CA LYS A 397 -9.55 -7.40 -5.51
C LYS A 397 -8.51 -6.34 -5.15
N VAL A 398 -7.42 -6.69 -4.44
CA VAL A 398 -6.35 -5.72 -4.15
C VAL A 398 -5.54 -5.42 -5.39
N GLU A 399 -5.28 -6.41 -6.23
CA GLU A 399 -4.61 -6.21 -7.53
C GLU A 399 -5.42 -5.25 -8.43
N MET A 400 -6.75 -5.41 -8.46
CA MET A 400 -7.64 -4.49 -9.18
C MET A 400 -7.58 -3.06 -8.64
N ARG A 401 -7.40 -2.86 -7.32
CA ARG A 401 -7.20 -1.52 -6.75
C ARG A 401 -5.97 -0.85 -7.30
N PHE A 402 -4.85 -1.58 -7.40
CA PHE A 402 -3.63 -1.05 -7.99
C PHE A 402 -3.77 -0.79 -9.50
N ALA A 403 -4.45 -1.67 -10.23
CA ALA A 403 -4.72 -1.47 -11.67
C ALA A 403 -5.56 -0.19 -11.89
N HIS A 404 -6.65 -0.01 -11.14
CA HIS A 404 -7.49 1.19 -11.21
C HIS A 404 -6.69 2.45 -10.82
N LEU A 405 -5.85 2.37 -9.78
CA LEU A 405 -5.01 3.48 -9.36
C LEU A 405 -4.08 3.95 -10.48
N LYS A 406 -3.39 3.01 -11.15
CA LYS A 406 -2.45 3.33 -12.21
C LYS A 406 -3.15 3.83 -13.47
N VAL A 407 -4.21 3.17 -13.90
CA VAL A 407 -4.91 3.50 -15.17
C VAL A 407 -5.84 4.71 -15.02
N GLN A 408 -6.76 4.67 -14.04
CA GLN A 408 -7.81 5.70 -13.92
C GLN A 408 -7.33 6.95 -13.20
N HIS A 409 -6.42 6.79 -12.21
CA HIS A 409 -5.90 7.92 -11.43
C HIS A 409 -4.51 8.37 -11.89
N ARG A 410 -3.93 7.71 -12.89
CA ARG A 410 -2.59 8.00 -13.45
C ARG A 410 -1.50 8.06 -12.38
N PHE A 411 -1.61 7.17 -11.39
CA PHE A 411 -0.72 7.15 -10.24
C PHE A 411 0.37 6.08 -10.42
N GLU A 412 1.33 6.35 -11.28
CA GLU A 412 2.46 5.45 -11.54
C GLU A 412 3.78 5.99 -10.98
N ARG A 413 3.85 7.32 -10.76
CA ARG A 413 5.03 8.02 -10.27
C ARG A 413 4.67 9.01 -9.17
N MET A 414 5.53 9.12 -8.16
CA MET A 414 5.43 10.11 -7.09
C MET A 414 5.66 11.54 -7.60
N ARG A 415 5.12 12.51 -6.87
CA ARG A 415 5.39 13.93 -7.02
C ARG A 415 6.12 14.50 -5.81
N LEU A 416 5.88 13.89 -4.65
CA LEU A 416 6.55 14.24 -3.41
C LEU A 416 7.72 13.29 -3.18
N ARG A 417 8.76 13.80 -2.52
CA ARG A 417 9.96 13.05 -2.13
C ARG A 417 9.94 12.74 -0.64
N GLY A 418 10.73 11.76 -0.25
CA GLY A 418 10.81 11.24 1.12
C GLY A 418 9.66 10.31 1.46
N LEU A 419 9.84 9.55 2.55
CA LEU A 419 8.86 8.57 2.99
C LEU A 419 7.56 9.25 3.48
N CYS A 420 7.66 10.42 4.15
CA CYS A 420 6.51 11.24 4.51
C CYS A 420 5.74 11.69 3.27
N GLY A 421 6.44 12.13 2.19
CA GLY A 421 5.81 12.48 0.93
C GLY A 421 5.08 11.31 0.29
N ALA A 422 5.67 10.11 0.36
CA ALA A 422 5.03 8.89 -0.11
C ALA A 422 3.76 8.56 0.70
N ARG A 423 3.81 8.69 2.04
CA ARG A 423 2.64 8.51 2.91
C ARG A 423 1.49 9.45 2.53
N ASP A 424 1.78 10.73 2.33
CA ASP A 424 0.78 11.72 1.95
C ASP A 424 0.07 11.36 0.65
N GLU A 425 0.84 11.04 -0.39
CA GLU A 425 0.28 10.67 -1.69
C GLU A 425 -0.49 9.35 -1.64
N PHE A 426 -0.03 8.38 -0.85
CA PHE A 426 -0.70 7.10 -0.70
C PHE A 426 -2.01 7.20 0.08
N HIS A 427 -2.06 8.05 1.13
CA HIS A 427 -3.31 8.36 1.81
C HIS A 427 -4.32 9.02 0.87
N LEU A 428 -3.91 10.02 0.09
CA LEU A 428 -4.79 10.66 -0.90
C LEU A 428 -5.33 9.66 -1.94
N ALA A 429 -4.48 8.77 -2.43
CA ALA A 429 -4.88 7.72 -3.34
C ALA A 429 -5.93 6.77 -2.73
N ALA A 430 -5.71 6.34 -1.48
CA ALA A 430 -6.63 5.47 -0.75
C ALA A 430 -7.96 6.18 -0.41
N ILE A 431 -7.89 7.45 0.04
CA ILE A 431 -9.07 8.31 0.29
C ILE A 431 -9.97 8.32 -0.94
N VAL A 432 -9.41 8.65 -2.10
CA VAL A 432 -10.19 8.81 -3.33
C VAL A 432 -10.76 7.48 -3.81
N GLN A 433 -10.02 6.38 -3.71
CA GLN A 433 -10.54 5.07 -4.08
C GLN A 433 -11.69 4.62 -3.16
N ASN A 434 -11.60 4.88 -1.85
CA ASN A 434 -12.65 4.59 -0.90
C ASN A 434 -13.88 5.50 -1.11
N LEU A 435 -13.67 6.80 -1.31
CA LEU A 435 -14.76 7.75 -1.63
C LEU A 435 -15.52 7.33 -2.88
N LYS A 436 -14.84 6.93 -3.95
CA LYS A 436 -15.48 6.41 -5.16
C LYS A 436 -16.28 5.13 -4.89
N THR A 437 -15.74 4.22 -4.08
CA THR A 437 -16.42 2.98 -3.70
C THR A 437 -17.69 3.29 -2.91
N LEU A 438 -17.59 4.14 -1.91
CA LEU A 438 -18.69 4.55 -1.05
C LEU A 438 -19.78 5.30 -1.86
N ALA A 439 -19.37 6.29 -2.67
CA ALA A 439 -20.26 7.06 -3.51
C ALA A 439 -21.04 6.19 -4.52
N ASN A 440 -20.38 5.21 -5.14
CA ASN A 440 -21.02 4.30 -6.08
C ASN A 440 -22.00 3.33 -5.40
N ARG A 441 -21.74 2.95 -4.15
CA ARG A 441 -22.62 2.03 -3.38
C ARG A 441 -23.82 2.73 -2.77
N LEU A 442 -23.67 3.98 -2.37
CA LEU A 442 -24.75 4.78 -1.79
C LEU A 442 -25.62 5.46 -2.84
N TRP A 443 -25.10 5.61 -4.06
CA TRP A 443 -25.84 6.32 -5.10
C TRP A 443 -27.05 5.52 -5.58
N ARG A 444 -28.20 6.20 -5.58
CA ARG A 444 -29.45 5.74 -6.20
C ARG A 444 -29.82 6.74 -7.29
N PRO A 445 -30.03 6.28 -8.55
CA PRO A 445 -30.44 7.20 -9.62
C PRO A 445 -31.76 7.88 -9.23
N PRO A 446 -31.93 9.17 -9.56
CA PRO A 446 -33.22 9.84 -9.37
C PRO A 446 -34.31 9.11 -10.19
N PRO A 447 -35.55 9.12 -9.74
CA PRO A 447 -36.63 8.34 -10.34
C PRO A 447 -36.80 8.54 -11.86
N ASN A 448 -36.50 9.72 -12.34
CA ASN A 448 -36.64 10.09 -13.77
C ASN A 448 -35.51 9.60 -14.69
N MET A 449 -34.43 9.00 -14.15
CA MET A 449 -33.35 8.41 -14.97
C MET A 449 -33.61 6.96 -15.40
N VAL A 450 -34.57 6.28 -14.78
CA VAL A 450 -34.88 4.86 -15.06
C VAL A 450 -35.62 4.69 -16.39
N VAL A 451 -36.19 5.74 -16.94
CA VAL A 451 -37.02 5.70 -18.16
C VAL A 451 -36.25 5.84 -19.48
N ALA A 452 -34.95 6.17 -19.44
CA ALA A 452 -34.17 6.48 -20.65
C ALA A 452 -33.42 5.28 -21.28
N TYR A 453 -33.56 4.06 -20.76
CA TYR A 453 -32.88 2.87 -21.28
C TYR A 453 -33.80 1.75 -21.79
N SER A 454 -35.06 2.05 -22.05
CA SER A 454 -36.00 1.11 -22.68
C SER A 454 -36.61 1.73 -23.94
N ALA A 455 -35.76 1.92 -24.96
CA ALA A 455 -36.18 2.08 -26.37
C ALA A 455 -35.06 1.62 -27.28
#